data_7069a902efac640c5f2e92fa3d48ed2d
#
_entry.id   7069a902efac640c5f2e92fa3d48ed2d
#
_cell.length_a   1.000
_cell.length_b   1.000
_cell.length_c   1.000
_cell.angle_alpha   90.00
_cell.angle_beta   90.00
_cell.angle_gamma   90.00
#
_symmetry.space_group_name_H-M   'P 1'
#
loop_
_entity.id
_entity.type
_entity.pdbx_description
1 polymer ?
#
loop_
_entity_poly.entity_id
_entity_poly.type
_entity_poly.pdbx_seq_one_letter_code
_entity_poly.pdbx_strand_id
1 'polypeptide(L)'
;MGVVHLARSASGLQLAVKIVHRQHAADPEFRARFRQEVAAARRVSGAFTAPVVDADPTAALPWMATLYVPGPTLSEQVKRNGPLAPAELRRLTAGLAEALRDIHRAGVIHRDLKPSNVLLSDSGPKVIDFGISRPYDSDLRTETGKLIGSPPYMAPEQFQRPREVGPAADVFALGAVLVHASTGRGPFDSDSPYIVAYQVVHDEADLAGVPADLAPLVGRCLAKDPAERPTPDEIMAALALHPPSYEAAAFIPSQRRPAAVSRAVAAPPARNTGASRSDVIPSGSR
;
A
#
# COMPACT_ATOMS: atom_id res chain seq x y z
N MET A 1 -5.59 -12.65 9.88
CA MET A 1 -4.99 -11.88 10.98
C MET A 1 -6.00 -10.89 11.58
N GLY A 2 -6.62 -10.00 10.83
CA GLY A 2 -7.61 -9.03 11.31
C GLY A 2 -8.41 -8.39 10.18
N VAL A 3 -9.37 -7.52 10.55
CA VAL A 3 -10.17 -6.72 9.62
C VAL A 3 -9.78 -5.26 9.77
N VAL A 4 -9.69 -4.55 8.64
CA VAL A 4 -9.45 -3.09 8.62
C VAL A 4 -10.76 -2.37 8.39
N HIS A 5 -11.07 -1.44 9.28
CA HIS A 5 -12.27 -0.60 9.23
C HIS A 5 -11.90 0.85 8.97
N LEU A 6 -12.67 1.52 8.12
CA LEU A 6 -12.63 2.98 8.03
C LEU A 6 -13.39 3.56 9.23
N ALA A 7 -12.73 4.41 10.01
CA ALA A 7 -13.30 5.07 11.17
C ALA A 7 -13.07 6.59 11.12
N ARG A 8 -13.77 7.32 12.00
CA ARG A 8 -13.55 8.75 12.23
C ARG A 8 -13.30 9.01 13.71
N SER A 9 -12.29 9.82 14.02
CA SER A 9 -12.11 10.34 15.38
C SER A 9 -13.20 11.36 15.74
N ALA A 10 -13.28 11.72 17.01
CA ALA A 10 -14.21 12.78 17.46
C ALA A 10 -13.95 14.15 16.77
N SER A 11 -12.70 14.42 16.36
CA SER A 11 -12.31 15.61 15.59
C SER A 11 -12.56 15.49 14.08
N GLY A 12 -13.13 14.37 13.59
CA GLY A 12 -13.42 14.14 12.19
C GLY A 12 -12.26 13.52 11.36
N LEU A 13 -11.10 13.22 11.99
CA LEU A 13 -9.97 12.60 11.32
C LEU A 13 -10.33 11.20 10.84
N GLN A 14 -10.07 10.91 9.56
CA GLN A 14 -10.27 9.57 9.01
C GLN A 14 -9.11 8.64 9.38
N LEU A 15 -9.45 7.44 9.83
CA LEU A 15 -8.53 6.44 10.33
C LEU A 15 -8.80 5.08 9.67
N ALA A 16 -7.73 4.33 9.42
CA ALA A 16 -7.79 2.91 9.10
C ALA A 16 -7.50 2.12 10.39
N VAL A 17 -8.51 1.44 10.94
CA VAL A 17 -8.42 0.71 12.20
C VAL A 17 -8.36 -0.78 11.93
N LYS A 18 -7.20 -1.40 12.18
CA LYS A 18 -6.97 -2.84 12.07
C LYS A 18 -7.29 -3.50 13.41
N ILE A 19 -8.32 -4.36 13.43
CA ILE A 19 -8.75 -5.12 14.60
C ILE A 19 -8.37 -6.59 14.41
N VAL A 20 -7.68 -7.16 15.38
CA VAL A 20 -7.24 -8.57 15.35
C VAL A 20 -8.44 -9.50 15.51
N HIS A 21 -8.50 -10.57 14.72
CA HIS A 21 -9.54 -11.62 14.87
C HIS A 21 -9.45 -12.32 16.24
N ARG A 22 -10.61 -12.71 16.79
CA ARG A 22 -10.74 -13.36 18.10
C ARG A 22 -9.83 -14.59 18.28
N GLN A 23 -9.69 -15.41 17.24
CA GLN A 23 -8.82 -16.60 17.27
C GLN A 23 -7.35 -16.27 17.54
N HIS A 24 -6.84 -15.16 17.00
CA HIS A 24 -5.46 -14.69 17.24
C HIS A 24 -5.36 -13.87 18.53
N ALA A 25 -6.44 -13.20 18.91
CA ALA A 25 -6.48 -12.44 20.16
C ALA A 25 -6.42 -13.34 21.41
N ALA A 26 -6.74 -14.62 21.30
CA ALA A 26 -6.60 -15.60 22.37
C ALA A 26 -5.16 -16.15 22.53
N ASP A 27 -4.32 -16.00 21.51
CA ASP A 27 -2.93 -16.51 21.51
C ASP A 27 -1.96 -15.50 22.17
N PRO A 28 -1.31 -15.87 23.29
CA PRO A 28 -0.37 -15.02 24.02
C PRO A 28 0.86 -14.61 23.17
N GLU A 29 1.37 -15.52 22.32
CA GLU A 29 2.51 -15.23 21.46
C GLU A 29 2.13 -14.23 20.37
N PHE A 30 0.97 -14.40 19.76
CA PHE A 30 0.45 -13.42 18.79
C PHE A 30 0.30 -12.04 19.43
N ARG A 31 -0.23 -11.94 20.66
CA ARG A 31 -0.36 -10.68 21.39
C ARG A 31 1.01 -10.03 21.68
N ALA A 32 2.00 -10.84 22.04
CA ALA A 32 3.35 -10.32 22.27
C ALA A 32 3.96 -9.75 20.98
N ARG A 33 3.82 -10.46 19.86
CA ARG A 33 4.27 -10.01 18.53
C ARG A 33 3.53 -8.74 18.10
N PHE A 34 2.19 -8.71 18.21
CA PHE A 34 1.40 -7.54 17.84
C PHE A 34 1.77 -6.30 18.69
N ARG A 35 2.09 -6.48 19.96
CA ARG A 35 2.58 -5.39 20.83
C ARG A 35 3.93 -4.84 20.33
N GLN A 36 4.83 -5.71 19.90
CA GLN A 36 6.11 -5.32 19.32
C GLN A 36 5.90 -4.60 17.97
N GLU A 37 4.97 -5.10 17.12
CA GLU A 37 4.58 -4.46 15.86
C GLU A 37 4.11 -3.02 16.09
N VAL A 38 3.17 -2.82 17.01
CA VAL A 38 2.67 -1.48 17.36
C VAL A 38 3.80 -0.57 17.85
N ALA A 39 4.66 -1.07 18.76
CA ALA A 39 5.78 -0.31 19.29
C ALA A 39 6.80 0.08 18.20
N ALA A 40 7.02 -0.79 17.22
CA ALA A 40 7.90 -0.54 16.09
C ALA A 40 7.27 0.45 15.10
N ALA A 41 6.00 0.23 14.73
CA ALA A 41 5.27 1.08 13.80
C ALA A 41 5.14 2.53 14.33
N ARG A 42 4.98 2.73 15.63
CA ARG A 42 4.96 4.07 16.25
C ARG A 42 6.28 4.83 16.12
N ARG A 43 7.40 4.15 15.90
CA ARG A 43 8.73 4.78 15.69
C ARG A 43 8.95 5.19 14.25
N VAL A 44 8.20 4.59 13.32
CA VAL A 44 8.33 4.92 11.90
C VAL A 44 7.57 6.23 11.63
N SER A 45 8.31 7.25 11.22
CA SER A 45 7.77 8.55 10.83
C SER A 45 8.41 8.96 9.51
N GLY A 46 7.71 8.78 8.42
CA GLY A 46 8.21 9.10 7.08
C GLY A 46 7.10 9.61 6.18
N ALA A 47 7.47 10.41 5.18
CA ALA A 47 6.54 10.98 4.21
C ALA A 47 5.80 9.90 3.41
N PHE A 48 6.42 8.73 3.24
CA PHE A 48 5.91 7.63 2.41
C PHE A 48 5.42 6.43 3.23
N THR A 49 5.06 6.64 4.51
CA THR A 49 4.45 5.65 5.40
C THR A 49 3.12 6.17 5.95
N ALA A 50 2.23 5.28 6.38
CA ALA A 50 1.00 5.66 7.09
C ALA A 50 1.29 5.68 8.61
N PRO A 51 1.31 6.87 9.25
CA PRO A 51 1.66 6.97 10.67
C PRO A 51 0.61 6.34 11.57
N VAL A 52 1.07 5.66 12.63
CA VAL A 52 0.20 5.15 13.69
C VAL A 52 -0.30 6.32 14.53
N VAL A 53 -1.62 6.46 14.61
CA VAL A 53 -2.29 7.52 15.40
C VAL A 53 -2.56 7.02 16.81
N ASP A 54 -3.08 5.79 16.93
CA ASP A 54 -3.39 5.17 18.22
C ASP A 54 -3.40 3.65 18.12
N ALA A 55 -3.28 2.96 19.25
CA ALA A 55 -3.36 1.51 19.32
C ALA A 55 -3.57 1.04 20.75
N ASP A 56 -4.33 -0.04 20.92
CA ASP A 56 -4.40 -0.78 22.17
C ASP A 56 -4.10 -2.28 21.92
N PRO A 57 -2.83 -2.70 22.10
CA PRO A 57 -2.43 -4.09 21.96
C PRO A 57 -2.88 -4.96 23.16
N THR A 58 -3.40 -4.35 24.23
CA THR A 58 -3.85 -5.03 25.45
C THR A 58 -5.36 -5.26 25.50
N ALA A 59 -6.12 -4.58 24.65
CA ALA A 59 -7.57 -4.73 24.55
C ALA A 59 -7.99 -6.21 24.41
N ALA A 60 -9.25 -6.52 24.74
CA ALA A 60 -9.82 -7.86 24.53
C ALA A 60 -9.65 -8.31 23.05
N LEU A 61 -9.88 -7.40 22.10
CA LEU A 61 -9.50 -7.51 20.71
C LEU A 61 -8.43 -6.44 20.42
N PRO A 62 -7.15 -6.81 20.31
CA PRO A 62 -6.08 -5.87 20.02
C PRO A 62 -6.34 -5.11 18.71
N TRP A 63 -5.99 -3.83 18.68
CA TRP A 63 -6.20 -2.98 17.51
C TRP A 63 -5.11 -1.94 17.35
N MET A 64 -4.96 -1.45 16.11
CA MET A 64 -4.07 -0.35 15.75
C MET A 64 -4.79 0.54 14.71
N ALA A 65 -4.70 1.85 14.90
CA ALA A 65 -5.24 2.86 14.03
C ALA A 65 -4.11 3.65 13.35
N THR A 66 -4.14 3.75 12.04
CA THR A 66 -3.25 4.62 11.25
C THR A 66 -4.06 5.73 10.60
N LEU A 67 -3.41 6.79 10.12
CA LEU A 67 -4.07 7.74 9.24
C LEU A 67 -4.62 7.00 8.02
N TYR A 68 -5.88 7.30 7.67
CA TYR A 68 -6.45 6.81 6.42
C TYR A 68 -5.77 7.51 5.23
N VAL A 69 -5.27 6.72 4.32
CA VAL A 69 -4.66 7.20 3.07
C VAL A 69 -5.67 6.93 1.95
N PRO A 70 -6.25 7.98 1.33
CA PRO A 70 -7.13 7.79 0.19
C PRO A 70 -6.31 7.39 -1.04
N GLY A 71 -6.85 6.47 -1.84
CA GLY A 71 -6.24 6.00 -3.07
C GLY A 71 -6.32 4.48 -3.21
N PRO A 72 -6.13 3.96 -4.43
CA PRO A 72 -6.05 2.53 -4.68
C PRO A 72 -4.73 1.96 -4.18
N THR A 73 -4.70 0.67 -3.94
CA THR A 73 -3.44 -0.06 -3.83
C THR A 73 -2.74 -0.14 -5.20
N LEU A 74 -1.42 -0.31 -5.21
CA LEU A 74 -0.67 -0.54 -6.44
C LEU A 74 -1.19 -1.77 -7.20
N SER A 75 -1.57 -2.83 -6.46
CA SER A 75 -2.19 -4.03 -7.05
C SER A 75 -3.50 -3.72 -7.77
N GLU A 76 -4.38 -2.91 -7.17
CA GLU A 76 -5.64 -2.50 -7.80
C GLU A 76 -5.41 -1.58 -9.00
N GLN A 77 -4.45 -0.66 -8.90
CA GLN A 77 -4.09 0.25 -9.99
C GLN A 77 -3.61 -0.53 -11.21
N VAL A 78 -2.64 -1.44 -11.02
CA VAL A 78 -2.10 -2.27 -12.11
C VAL A 78 -3.16 -3.19 -12.70
N LYS A 79 -4.01 -3.79 -11.87
CA LYS A 79 -5.11 -4.65 -12.32
C LYS A 79 -6.14 -3.89 -13.18
N ARG A 80 -6.45 -2.63 -12.84
CA ARG A 80 -7.48 -1.84 -13.53
C ARG A 80 -6.95 -1.13 -14.77
N ASN A 81 -5.74 -0.61 -14.70
CA ASN A 81 -5.22 0.34 -15.69
C ASN A 81 -3.97 -0.20 -16.43
N GLY A 82 -3.49 -1.39 -16.08
CA GLY A 82 -2.25 -1.94 -16.60
C GLY A 82 -0.99 -1.41 -15.91
N PRO A 83 0.18 -1.75 -16.44
CA PRO A 83 1.48 -1.32 -15.94
C PRO A 83 1.63 0.20 -15.86
N LEU A 84 2.47 0.67 -14.93
CA LEU A 84 2.78 2.08 -14.78
C LEU A 84 3.69 2.57 -15.90
N ALA A 85 3.51 3.83 -16.31
CA ALA A 85 4.42 4.50 -17.24
C ALA A 85 5.83 4.66 -16.60
N PRO A 86 6.92 4.72 -17.41
CA PRO A 86 8.30 4.79 -16.90
C PRO A 86 8.54 5.92 -15.89
N ALA A 87 7.94 7.10 -16.11
CA ALA A 87 8.07 8.24 -15.20
C ALA A 87 7.36 7.99 -13.84
N GLU A 88 6.21 7.31 -13.86
CA GLU A 88 5.48 6.93 -12.65
C GLU A 88 6.24 5.84 -11.88
N LEU A 89 6.80 4.87 -12.60
CA LEU A 89 7.61 3.80 -12.02
C LEU A 89 8.85 4.37 -11.30
N ARG A 90 9.53 5.37 -11.89
CA ARG A 90 10.65 6.05 -11.24
C ARG A 90 10.23 6.76 -9.96
N ARG A 91 9.09 7.48 -9.97
CA ARG A 91 8.56 8.14 -8.77
C ARG A 91 8.16 7.12 -7.69
N LEU A 92 7.55 6.01 -8.10
CA LEU A 92 7.23 4.90 -7.21
C LEU A 92 8.50 4.34 -6.58
N THR A 93 9.54 4.07 -7.39
CA THR A 93 10.83 3.56 -6.92
C THR A 93 11.46 4.48 -5.87
N ALA A 94 11.53 5.79 -6.15
CA ALA A 94 12.08 6.79 -5.23
C ALA A 94 11.30 6.83 -3.91
N GLY A 95 9.97 6.92 -3.97
CA GLY A 95 9.13 6.98 -2.76
C GLY A 95 9.19 5.70 -1.93
N LEU A 96 9.24 4.52 -2.56
CA LEU A 96 9.39 3.25 -1.83
C LEU A 96 10.79 3.09 -1.22
N ALA A 97 11.85 3.53 -1.92
CA ALA A 97 13.20 3.54 -1.36
C ALA A 97 13.29 4.46 -0.14
N GLU A 98 12.69 5.66 -0.21
CA GLU A 98 12.62 6.58 0.93
C GLU A 98 11.80 5.99 2.09
N ALA A 99 10.67 5.35 1.82
CA ALA A 99 9.89 4.64 2.84
C ALA A 99 10.72 3.58 3.55
N LEU A 100 11.41 2.72 2.79
CA LEU A 100 12.26 1.65 3.36
C LEU A 100 13.42 2.23 4.16
N ARG A 101 14.06 3.31 3.70
CA ARG A 101 15.09 4.01 4.47
C ARG A 101 14.58 4.43 5.85
N ASP A 102 13.41 5.06 5.91
CA ASP A 102 12.84 5.56 7.16
C ASP A 102 12.40 4.41 8.08
N ILE A 103 11.85 3.33 7.53
CA ILE A 103 11.50 2.10 8.23
C ILE A 103 12.77 1.46 8.86
N HIS A 104 13.82 1.29 8.06
CA HIS A 104 15.07 0.67 8.51
C HIS A 104 15.81 1.53 9.54
N ARG A 105 15.80 2.87 9.42
CA ARG A 105 16.34 3.80 10.43
C ARG A 105 15.61 3.70 11.77
N ALA A 106 14.32 3.37 11.77
CA ALA A 106 13.59 3.10 12.99
C ALA A 106 13.90 1.73 13.63
N GLY A 107 14.82 0.95 13.03
CA GLY A 107 15.16 -0.41 13.46
C GLY A 107 14.06 -1.43 13.15
N VAL A 108 13.26 -1.19 12.13
CA VAL A 108 12.16 -2.04 11.69
C VAL A 108 12.49 -2.65 10.34
N ILE A 109 12.07 -3.90 10.10
CA ILE A 109 12.08 -4.57 8.81
C ILE A 109 10.63 -4.83 8.44
N HIS A 110 10.20 -4.45 7.21
CA HIS A 110 8.80 -4.55 6.80
C HIS A 110 8.34 -6.01 6.60
N ARG A 111 9.16 -6.86 5.95
CA ARG A 111 8.98 -8.31 5.75
C ARG A 111 7.77 -8.76 4.92
N ASP A 112 6.87 -7.88 4.54
CA ASP A 112 5.68 -8.17 3.73
C ASP A 112 5.39 -7.06 2.71
N LEU A 113 6.45 -6.42 2.17
CA LEU A 113 6.26 -5.44 1.11
C LEU A 113 5.74 -6.16 -0.14
N LYS A 114 4.61 -5.68 -0.66
CA LYS A 114 3.93 -6.23 -1.85
C LYS A 114 2.97 -5.18 -2.42
N PRO A 115 2.50 -5.33 -3.67
CA PRO A 115 1.65 -4.33 -4.31
C PRO A 115 0.36 -3.97 -3.55
N SER A 116 -0.22 -4.91 -2.79
CA SER A 116 -1.40 -4.63 -1.96
C SER A 116 -1.10 -3.85 -0.68
N ASN A 117 0.17 -3.74 -0.28
CA ASN A 117 0.63 -2.98 0.87
C ASN A 117 1.27 -1.62 0.48
N VAL A 118 1.05 -1.20 -0.77
CA VAL A 118 1.46 0.12 -1.29
C VAL A 118 0.21 0.84 -1.76
N LEU A 119 -0.16 1.94 -1.09
CA LEU A 119 -1.24 2.84 -1.51
C LEU A 119 -0.68 3.94 -2.41
N LEU A 120 -1.41 4.27 -3.46
CA LEU A 120 -1.08 5.35 -4.37
C LEU A 120 -1.94 6.56 -4.03
N SER A 121 -1.35 7.55 -3.33
CA SER A 121 -2.00 8.79 -2.95
C SER A 121 -1.51 9.97 -3.80
N ASP A 122 -2.22 11.10 -3.72
CA ASP A 122 -1.83 12.34 -4.41
C ASP A 122 -0.44 12.86 -3.96
N SER A 123 -0.02 12.53 -2.73
CA SER A 123 1.29 12.89 -2.18
C SER A 123 2.39 11.83 -2.43
N GLY A 124 2.11 10.83 -3.29
CA GLY A 124 3.01 9.74 -3.62
C GLY A 124 2.64 8.39 -2.96
N PRO A 125 3.48 7.36 -3.15
CA PRO A 125 3.21 6.04 -2.59
C PRO A 125 3.25 6.07 -1.06
N LYS A 126 2.43 5.25 -0.40
CA LYS A 126 2.45 5.05 1.05
C LYS A 126 2.53 3.57 1.36
N VAL A 127 3.56 3.19 2.09
CA VAL A 127 3.74 1.82 2.58
C VAL A 127 2.88 1.63 3.83
N ILE A 128 2.11 0.56 3.85
CA ILE A 128 1.20 0.19 4.93
C ILE A 128 1.46 -1.24 5.39
N ASP A 129 0.89 -1.61 6.55
CA ASP A 129 0.89 -2.99 7.08
C ASP A 129 2.29 -3.59 7.22
N PHE A 130 3.08 -3.07 8.18
CA PHE A 130 4.37 -3.67 8.55
C PHE A 130 4.16 -5.12 8.99
N GLY A 131 4.81 -6.07 8.32
CA GLY A 131 4.63 -7.51 8.53
C GLY A 131 5.34 -8.07 9.78
N ILE A 132 5.49 -7.26 10.84
CA ILE A 132 6.24 -7.58 12.06
C ILE A 132 5.58 -8.75 12.83
N SER A 133 4.28 -8.95 12.67
CA SER A 133 3.54 -10.05 13.29
C SER A 133 3.77 -11.43 12.64
N ARG A 134 4.62 -11.51 11.59
CA ARG A 134 5.04 -12.82 11.06
C ARG A 134 6.00 -13.47 12.05
N PRO A 135 5.75 -14.72 12.48
CA PRO A 135 6.64 -15.41 13.38
C PRO A 135 8.04 -15.57 12.77
N TYR A 136 9.09 -15.27 13.57
CA TYR A 136 10.48 -15.55 13.19
C TYR A 136 10.76 -17.05 13.11
N ASP A 137 9.96 -17.86 13.82
CA ASP A 137 10.18 -19.28 14.07
C ASP A 137 9.08 -20.17 13.49
N SER A 138 8.05 -19.62 12.85
CA SER A 138 7.06 -20.51 12.22
C SER A 138 7.66 -21.08 10.96
N ASP A 139 7.62 -22.40 10.85
CA ASP A 139 7.70 -23.08 9.56
C ASP A 139 6.83 -22.29 8.58
N LEU A 140 7.38 -21.95 7.41
CA LEU A 140 6.64 -21.27 6.33
C LEU A 140 5.41 -22.10 5.88
N ARG A 141 5.19 -23.23 6.55
CA ARG A 141 4.05 -24.14 6.36
C ARG A 141 3.12 -24.08 7.56
N THR A 142 1.83 -24.02 7.29
CA THR A 142 0.82 -24.30 8.31
C THR A 142 0.88 -25.78 8.69
N GLU A 143 0.26 -26.18 9.82
CA GLU A 143 0.02 -27.60 10.17
C GLU A 143 -0.63 -28.38 9.02
N THR A 144 -1.35 -27.70 8.13
CA THR A 144 -1.95 -28.26 6.91
C THR A 144 -1.00 -28.27 5.72
N GLY A 145 0.30 -27.94 5.88
CA GLY A 145 1.29 -27.92 4.82
C GLY A 145 1.18 -26.71 3.87
N LYS A 146 0.31 -25.75 4.11
CA LYS A 146 0.09 -24.59 3.24
C LYS A 146 1.19 -23.54 3.45
N LEU A 147 1.83 -23.10 2.35
CA LEU A 147 2.85 -22.04 2.41
C LEU A 147 2.22 -20.71 2.88
N ILE A 148 2.79 -20.12 3.95
CA ILE A 148 2.32 -18.85 4.50
C ILE A 148 3.10 -17.71 3.84
N GLY A 149 2.39 -16.70 3.32
CA GLY A 149 3.03 -15.49 2.80
C GLY A 149 2.62 -15.17 1.37
N SER A 150 3.40 -14.30 0.75
CA SER A 150 3.25 -13.90 -0.66
C SER A 150 4.54 -14.26 -1.40
N PRO A 151 4.72 -15.54 -1.79
CA PRO A 151 6.01 -16.09 -2.29
C PRO A 151 6.69 -15.23 -3.36
N PRO A 152 5.99 -14.62 -4.34
CA PRO A 152 6.64 -13.81 -5.38
C PRO A 152 7.39 -12.57 -4.86
N TYR A 153 7.10 -12.14 -3.62
CA TYR A 153 7.69 -10.94 -3.00
C TYR A 153 8.59 -11.27 -1.80
N MET A 154 8.76 -12.55 -1.49
CA MET A 154 9.62 -13.00 -0.39
C MET A 154 11.05 -13.18 -0.90
N ALA A 155 12.04 -12.75 -0.11
CA ALA A 155 13.44 -12.93 -0.43
C ALA A 155 13.90 -14.38 -0.19
N PRO A 156 14.96 -14.88 -0.90
CA PRO A 156 15.48 -16.23 -0.74
C PRO A 156 15.77 -16.62 0.71
N GLU A 157 16.38 -15.72 1.49
CA GLU A 157 16.71 -15.96 2.90
C GLU A 157 15.48 -16.12 3.78
N GLN A 158 14.31 -15.59 3.39
CA GLN A 158 13.07 -15.82 4.12
C GLN A 158 12.60 -17.27 4.04
N PHE A 159 13.00 -18.01 3.00
CA PHE A 159 12.73 -19.44 2.85
C PHE A 159 13.81 -20.31 3.49
N GLN A 160 15.07 -19.89 3.38
CA GLN A 160 16.22 -20.69 3.76
C GLN A 160 16.67 -20.46 5.21
N ARG A 161 16.65 -19.21 5.67
CA ARG A 161 17.19 -18.76 6.96
C ARG A 161 16.34 -17.68 7.59
N PRO A 162 15.07 -17.97 7.95
CA PRO A 162 14.10 -16.95 8.37
C PRO A 162 14.52 -16.14 9.61
N ARG A 163 15.44 -16.70 10.44
CA ARG A 163 15.98 -15.99 11.61
C ARG A 163 17.04 -14.95 11.27
N GLU A 164 17.67 -15.05 10.08
CA GLU A 164 18.74 -14.16 9.63
C GLU A 164 18.21 -13.04 8.70
N VAL A 165 16.91 -12.92 8.55
CA VAL A 165 16.28 -11.94 7.65
C VAL A 165 16.57 -10.53 8.13
N GLY A 166 17.30 -9.77 7.30
CA GLY A 166 17.69 -8.39 7.52
C GLY A 166 16.94 -7.41 6.59
N PRO A 167 17.30 -6.11 6.63
CA PRO A 167 16.73 -5.05 5.78
C PRO A 167 16.81 -5.35 4.27
N ALA A 168 17.81 -6.09 3.83
CA ALA A 168 17.98 -6.49 2.43
C ALA A 168 16.81 -7.32 1.87
N ALA A 169 16.03 -8.00 2.74
CA ALA A 169 14.83 -8.71 2.32
C ALA A 169 13.75 -7.76 1.80
N ASP A 170 13.61 -6.58 2.39
CA ASP A 170 12.67 -5.56 1.91
C ASP A 170 13.11 -4.97 0.57
N VAL A 171 14.41 -4.90 0.31
CA VAL A 171 14.96 -4.46 -0.98
C VAL A 171 14.66 -5.48 -2.07
N PHE A 172 14.75 -6.77 -1.77
CA PHE A 172 14.31 -7.82 -2.69
C PHE A 172 12.82 -7.68 -3.02
N ALA A 173 11.99 -7.51 -1.99
CA ALA A 173 10.56 -7.28 -2.14
C ALA A 173 10.26 -6.02 -2.97
N LEU A 174 11.02 -4.93 -2.79
CA LEU A 174 10.95 -3.73 -3.61
C LEU A 174 11.21 -4.06 -5.09
N GLY A 175 12.28 -4.80 -5.40
CA GLY A 175 12.57 -5.25 -6.77
C GLY A 175 11.40 -6.00 -7.40
N ALA A 176 10.80 -6.96 -6.67
CA ALA A 176 9.65 -7.71 -7.13
C ALA A 176 8.39 -6.83 -7.33
N VAL A 177 8.17 -5.85 -6.45
CA VAL A 177 7.08 -4.85 -6.59
C VAL A 177 7.28 -4.00 -7.84
N LEU A 178 8.51 -3.62 -8.18
CA LEU A 178 8.81 -2.82 -9.37
C LEU A 178 8.62 -3.61 -10.66
N VAL A 179 8.97 -4.90 -10.69
CA VAL A 179 8.64 -5.78 -11.82
C VAL A 179 7.12 -5.86 -11.99
N HIS A 180 6.36 -6.09 -10.91
CA HIS A 180 4.89 -6.10 -10.98
C HIS A 180 4.33 -4.76 -11.46
N ALA A 181 4.84 -3.65 -10.98
CA ALA A 181 4.36 -2.32 -11.37
C ALA A 181 4.61 -2.01 -12.85
N SER A 182 5.70 -2.54 -13.43
CA SER A 182 6.07 -2.30 -14.83
C SER A 182 5.53 -3.31 -15.83
N THR A 183 5.11 -4.51 -15.38
CA THR A 183 4.73 -5.61 -16.28
C THR A 183 3.35 -6.18 -16.01
N GLY A 184 2.77 -5.94 -14.83
CA GLY A 184 1.53 -6.56 -14.37
C GLY A 184 1.71 -7.98 -13.81
N ARG A 185 2.92 -8.57 -13.85
CA ARG A 185 3.25 -9.91 -13.33
C ARG A 185 4.44 -9.86 -12.39
N GLY A 186 4.64 -10.92 -11.59
CA GLY A 186 5.82 -11.04 -10.73
C GLY A 186 7.10 -11.40 -11.51
N PRO A 187 8.29 -11.22 -10.90
CA PRO A 187 9.55 -11.68 -11.49
C PRO A 187 9.70 -13.22 -11.49
N PHE A 188 8.87 -13.90 -10.71
CA PHE A 188 8.76 -15.36 -10.61
C PHE A 188 7.27 -15.68 -10.70
N ASP A 189 6.88 -16.47 -11.69
CA ASP A 189 5.48 -16.74 -12.01
C ASP A 189 5.22 -18.22 -12.20
N SER A 190 4.26 -18.75 -11.44
CA SER A 190 3.73 -20.10 -11.55
C SER A 190 2.41 -20.21 -10.81
N ASP A 191 1.55 -21.11 -11.25
CA ASP A 191 0.29 -21.44 -10.56
C ASP A 191 0.51 -22.09 -9.19
N SER A 192 1.71 -22.64 -8.95
CA SER A 192 2.07 -23.27 -7.69
C SER A 192 2.94 -22.37 -6.82
N PRO A 193 2.49 -21.99 -5.62
CA PRO A 193 3.29 -21.19 -4.69
C PRO A 193 4.60 -21.90 -4.26
N TYR A 194 4.66 -23.23 -4.35
CA TYR A 194 5.88 -24.00 -4.08
C TYR A 194 6.90 -23.87 -5.21
N ILE A 195 6.43 -23.87 -6.47
CA ILE A 195 7.30 -23.62 -7.62
C ILE A 195 7.81 -22.19 -7.57
N VAL A 196 6.97 -21.22 -7.28
CA VAL A 196 7.41 -19.82 -7.09
C VAL A 196 8.48 -19.71 -6.00
N ALA A 197 8.29 -20.37 -4.85
CA ALA A 197 9.30 -20.40 -3.78
C ALA A 197 10.62 -21.02 -4.23
N TYR A 198 10.58 -22.09 -5.03
CA TYR A 198 11.76 -22.68 -5.64
C TYR A 198 12.45 -21.70 -6.60
N GLN A 199 11.69 -21.07 -7.51
CA GLN A 199 12.22 -20.10 -8.48
C GLN A 199 12.87 -18.90 -7.77
N VAL A 200 12.25 -18.37 -6.72
CA VAL A 200 12.81 -17.28 -5.90
C VAL A 200 14.20 -17.63 -5.39
N VAL A 201 14.42 -18.87 -4.98
CA VAL A 201 15.71 -19.32 -4.42
C VAL A 201 16.73 -19.64 -5.51
N HIS A 202 16.30 -20.22 -6.64
CA HIS A 202 17.21 -20.88 -7.59
C HIS A 202 17.26 -20.25 -8.98
N ASP A 203 16.16 -19.62 -9.46
CA ASP A 203 16.06 -19.16 -10.84
C ASP A 203 16.36 -17.66 -10.95
N GLU A 204 16.79 -17.21 -12.11
CA GLU A 204 16.93 -15.79 -12.43
C GLU A 204 15.56 -15.11 -12.51
N ALA A 205 15.51 -13.83 -12.10
CA ALA A 205 14.30 -13.03 -12.17
C ALA A 205 13.97 -12.64 -13.62
N ASP A 206 12.72 -12.79 -14.05
CA ASP A 206 12.27 -12.28 -15.34
C ASP A 206 12.05 -10.77 -15.28
N LEU A 207 12.91 -10.02 -15.98
CA LEU A 207 12.88 -8.57 -16.09
C LEU A 207 12.29 -8.08 -17.43
N ALA A 208 11.78 -8.98 -18.28
CA ALA A 208 11.19 -8.59 -19.55
C ALA A 208 10.02 -7.63 -19.36
N GLY A 209 10.10 -6.43 -19.98
CA GLY A 209 9.11 -5.35 -19.84
C GLY A 209 9.45 -4.31 -18.77
N VAL A 210 10.49 -4.52 -17.96
CA VAL A 210 11.04 -3.44 -17.11
C VAL A 210 11.77 -2.42 -18.00
N PRO A 211 11.57 -1.11 -17.81
CA PRO A 211 12.30 -0.08 -18.56
C PRO A 211 13.82 -0.28 -18.51
N ALA A 212 14.49 -0.17 -19.66
CA ALA A 212 15.89 -0.49 -19.82
C ALA A 212 16.83 0.31 -18.88
N ASP A 213 16.45 1.52 -18.53
CA ASP A 213 17.17 2.38 -17.60
C ASP A 213 17.01 2.00 -16.12
N LEU A 214 15.95 1.26 -15.79
CA LEU A 214 15.71 0.75 -14.44
C LEU A 214 16.09 -0.73 -14.28
N ALA A 215 16.12 -1.51 -15.36
CA ALA A 215 16.36 -2.94 -15.30
C ALA A 215 17.67 -3.34 -14.56
N PRO A 216 18.81 -2.63 -14.72
CA PRO A 216 20.02 -2.97 -13.95
C PRO A 216 19.84 -2.76 -12.45
N LEU A 217 19.15 -1.69 -12.04
CA LEU A 217 18.86 -1.42 -10.62
C LEU A 217 17.91 -2.45 -10.04
N VAL A 218 16.84 -2.78 -10.76
CA VAL A 218 15.85 -3.80 -10.34
C VAL A 218 16.51 -5.18 -10.24
N GLY A 219 17.38 -5.54 -11.19
CA GLY A 219 18.15 -6.78 -11.16
C GLY A 219 19.05 -6.87 -9.91
N ARG A 220 19.72 -5.79 -9.54
CA ARG A 220 20.50 -5.73 -8.28
C ARG A 220 19.63 -5.91 -7.04
N CYS A 221 18.43 -5.28 -7.01
CA CYS A 221 17.50 -5.49 -5.91
C CYS A 221 17.11 -6.97 -5.75
N LEU A 222 17.00 -7.71 -6.87
CA LEU A 222 16.61 -9.12 -6.92
C LEU A 222 17.79 -10.10 -6.83
N ALA A 223 19.00 -9.62 -6.51
CA ALA A 223 20.16 -10.49 -6.28
C ALA A 223 19.86 -11.53 -5.19
N LYS A 224 20.35 -12.78 -5.40
CA LYS A 224 20.10 -13.87 -4.45
C LYS A 224 20.85 -13.65 -3.15
N ASP A 225 22.11 -13.20 -3.22
CA ASP A 225 22.88 -12.82 -2.03
C ASP A 225 22.36 -11.46 -1.49
N PRO A 226 21.90 -11.39 -0.23
CA PRO A 226 21.50 -10.14 0.40
C PRO A 226 22.59 -9.04 0.38
N ALA A 227 23.87 -9.43 0.40
CA ALA A 227 25.00 -8.50 0.40
C ALA A 227 25.20 -7.76 -0.95
N GLU A 228 24.70 -8.33 -2.04
CA GLU A 228 24.80 -7.74 -3.39
C GLU A 228 23.67 -6.72 -3.66
N ARG A 229 22.63 -6.69 -2.80
CA ARG A 229 21.49 -5.80 -2.97
C ARG A 229 21.86 -4.38 -2.53
N PRO A 230 21.41 -3.35 -3.28
CA PRO A 230 21.66 -1.96 -2.92
C PRO A 230 20.88 -1.59 -1.64
N THR A 231 21.44 -0.66 -0.87
CA THR A 231 20.71 -0.01 0.20
C THR A 231 19.65 0.96 -0.36
N PRO A 232 18.63 1.35 0.42
CA PRO A 232 17.68 2.38 -0.01
C PRO A 232 18.34 3.71 -0.42
N ASP A 233 19.41 4.13 0.25
CA ASP A 233 20.15 5.35 -0.09
C ASP A 233 20.88 5.20 -1.44
N GLU A 234 21.46 4.05 -1.75
CA GLU A 234 22.07 3.76 -3.06
C GLU A 234 21.02 3.70 -4.19
N ILE A 235 19.81 3.17 -3.90
CA ILE A 235 18.70 3.21 -4.88
C ILE A 235 18.33 4.64 -5.21
N MET A 236 18.16 5.51 -4.21
CA MET A 236 17.86 6.93 -4.42
C MET A 236 18.97 7.64 -5.18
N ALA A 237 20.24 7.36 -4.85
CA ALA A 237 21.38 7.94 -5.56
C ALA A 237 21.42 7.51 -7.03
N ALA A 238 21.15 6.24 -7.34
CA ALA A 238 21.09 5.73 -8.71
C ALA A 238 19.97 6.40 -9.54
N LEU A 239 18.83 6.70 -8.92
CA LEU A 239 17.73 7.43 -9.57
C LEU A 239 18.08 8.92 -9.81
N ALA A 240 18.84 9.56 -8.92
CA ALA A 240 19.25 10.96 -9.05
C ALA A 240 20.26 11.16 -10.19
N LEU A 241 21.09 10.15 -10.50
CA LEU A 241 22.03 10.18 -11.62
C LEU A 241 21.34 10.19 -13.00
N HIS A 242 20.08 9.79 -13.05
CA HIS A 242 19.25 9.80 -14.26
C HIS A 242 17.98 10.62 -14.01
N PRO A 243 18.08 11.95 -13.82
CA PRO A 243 16.90 12.76 -13.58
C PRO A 243 15.97 12.64 -14.80
N PRO A 244 14.67 12.37 -14.61
CA PRO A 244 13.73 12.47 -15.70
C PRO A 244 13.72 13.91 -16.20
N SER A 245 13.62 14.11 -17.52
CA SER A 245 13.24 15.41 -18.06
C SER A 245 11.87 15.76 -17.47
N TYR A 246 11.82 16.73 -16.57
CA TYR A 246 10.61 17.11 -15.84
C TYR A 246 9.63 17.81 -16.80
N GLU A 247 8.66 17.07 -17.30
CA GLU A 247 7.35 17.67 -17.48
C GLU A 247 6.56 17.44 -16.19
N ALA A 248 6.16 18.52 -15.54
CA ALA A 248 5.39 18.49 -14.29
C ALA A 248 3.97 17.95 -14.56
N ALA A 249 3.85 16.67 -14.83
CA ALA A 249 2.58 15.98 -14.79
C ALA A 249 2.39 15.49 -13.35
N ALA A 250 1.42 16.09 -12.66
CA ALA A 250 1.01 15.65 -11.34
C ALA A 250 0.71 14.16 -11.34
N PHE A 251 1.04 13.46 -10.24
CA PHE A 251 0.64 12.07 -9.94
C PHE A 251 -0.88 12.02 -9.66
N ILE A 252 -1.66 12.61 -10.56
CA ILE A 252 -3.11 12.56 -10.51
C ILE A 252 -3.51 11.46 -11.49
N PRO A 253 -3.98 10.28 -11.01
CA PRO A 253 -4.75 9.42 -11.88
C PRO A 253 -5.86 10.30 -12.45
N SER A 254 -5.99 10.33 -13.79
CA SER A 254 -7.08 11.05 -14.42
C SER A 254 -8.40 10.46 -13.90
N GLN A 255 -8.87 10.96 -12.77
CA GLN A 255 -10.23 10.78 -12.35
C GLN A 255 -11.04 11.42 -13.48
N ARG A 256 -11.74 10.60 -14.25
CA ARG A 256 -12.79 11.07 -15.14
C ARG A 256 -13.64 12.01 -14.30
N ARG A 257 -13.53 13.32 -14.57
CA ARG A 257 -14.47 14.30 -14.01
C ARG A 257 -15.86 13.73 -14.31
N PRO A 258 -16.73 13.54 -13.33
CA PRO A 258 -18.11 13.21 -13.63
C PRO A 258 -18.59 14.28 -14.60
N ALA A 259 -19.17 13.85 -15.73
CA ALA A 259 -19.71 14.75 -16.73
C ALA A 259 -20.55 15.80 -15.99
N ALA A 260 -20.24 17.08 -16.25
CA ALA A 260 -20.99 18.19 -15.65
C ALA A 260 -22.46 17.96 -15.98
N VAL A 261 -23.26 17.67 -14.96
CA VAL A 261 -24.71 17.65 -15.08
C VAL A 261 -25.09 19.09 -15.41
N SER A 262 -25.39 19.32 -16.69
CA SER A 262 -25.94 20.58 -17.18
C SER A 262 -27.24 20.81 -16.41
N ARG A 263 -27.19 21.63 -15.39
CA ARG A 263 -28.38 22.12 -14.70
C ARG A 263 -29.06 23.08 -15.67
N ALA A 264 -30.07 22.58 -16.41
CA ALA A 264 -30.96 23.42 -17.17
C ALA A 264 -31.56 24.44 -16.19
N VAL A 265 -31.19 25.72 -16.36
CA VAL A 265 -31.79 26.85 -15.67
C VAL A 265 -33.19 26.97 -16.24
N ALA A 266 -34.18 26.53 -15.46
CA ALA A 266 -35.59 26.80 -15.77
C ALA A 266 -35.80 28.32 -15.70
N ALA A 267 -36.28 28.90 -16.80
CA ALA A 267 -36.66 30.29 -16.90
C ALA A 267 -37.81 30.58 -15.91
N PRO A 268 -37.84 31.75 -15.27
CA PRO A 268 -38.93 32.13 -14.36
C PRO A 268 -40.23 32.36 -15.16
N PRO A 269 -41.42 32.01 -14.60
CA PRO A 269 -42.69 32.21 -15.27
C PRO A 269 -43.02 33.72 -15.36
N ALA A 270 -43.54 34.12 -16.52
CA ALA A 270 -43.97 35.48 -16.84
C ALA A 270 -45.02 35.96 -15.84
N ARG A 271 -44.84 37.18 -15.36
CA ARG A 271 -45.83 37.90 -14.56
C ARG A 271 -47.04 38.23 -15.44
N ASN A 272 -48.20 37.71 -15.07
CA ASN A 272 -49.46 38.07 -15.69
C ASN A 272 -50.06 39.21 -14.81
N THR A 273 -50.08 40.42 -15.38
CA THR A 273 -50.79 41.59 -14.85
C THR A 273 -52.19 41.58 -15.45
N GLY A 274 -53.20 41.48 -14.61
CA GLY A 274 -54.59 41.59 -15.09
C GLY A 274 -55.62 41.57 -13.96
N ALA A 275 -55.96 42.77 -13.47
CA ALA A 275 -57.27 43.33 -13.09
C ALA A 275 -58.19 42.59 -12.11
N SER A 276 -58.33 43.21 -10.98
CA SER A 276 -59.55 43.71 -10.33
C SER A 276 -60.88 42.94 -10.54
N ARG A 277 -61.46 42.49 -9.45
CA ARG A 277 -62.79 42.98 -8.99
C ARG A 277 -63.17 42.32 -7.64
N SER A 278 -63.70 43.26 -6.80
CA SER A 278 -64.50 43.19 -5.61
C SER A 278 -65.51 42.03 -5.55
N ASP A 279 -65.78 41.41 -4.42
CA ASP A 279 -66.92 41.64 -3.58
C ASP A 279 -67.20 40.49 -2.60
N VAL A 280 -67.55 40.88 -1.39
CA VAL A 280 -68.57 40.33 -0.49
C VAL A 280 -68.26 39.19 0.43
N ILE A 281 -68.12 39.56 1.72
CA ILE A 281 -68.37 38.73 2.91
C ILE A 281 -69.84 38.34 2.97
N PRO A 282 -70.28 37.16 3.50
CA PRO A 282 -70.61 37.16 4.92
C PRO A 282 -70.29 35.81 5.69
N SER A 283 -69.94 36.04 6.94
CA SER A 283 -70.27 35.38 8.22
C SER A 283 -71.07 34.08 8.22
N GLY A 284 -70.70 33.18 9.13
CA GLY A 284 -71.59 32.18 9.71
C GLY A 284 -70.94 31.01 10.39
N SER A 285 -70.73 31.17 11.69
CA SER A 285 -70.95 30.21 12.81
C SER A 285 -71.10 28.69 12.53
N ARG A 286 -70.26 27.87 13.06
CA ARG A 286 -70.40 27.05 14.29
C ARG A 286 -69.15 26.23 14.55
#